data_e06115f02a7a260959f68124ddbc5949
#
_entry.id   e06115f02a7a260959f68124ddbc5949
#
_cell.length_a   1.000
_cell.length_b   1.000
_cell.length_c   1.000
_cell.angle_alpha   90.00
_cell.angle_beta   90.00
_cell.angle_gamma   90.00
#
_symmetry.space_group_name_H-M   'P 1'
#
loop_
_entity.id
_entity.type
_entity.pdbx_description
1 polymer ?
#
loop_
_entity_poly.entity_id
_entity_poly.type
_entity_poly.pdbx_seq_one_letter_code
_entity_poly.pdbx_strand_id
1 'polypeptide(L)'
;MVIYPSRFKSNIEEKEGKLSKQKDEDKLMRSVLEGEKTEDGKLLRDAINNNLFSFNPDMMFENIVKNYSLAEKIYGKSFLRNLVGDDDNLSLPEVRQNLKHKIKERIENLEDEGYLNKELEITNQGFMLASFSLYKDELDNLTAKGLIGEKVSKERSHYGEKQDFRNYKKGDRYKDISIRKSLRMALRRNHKDLEKEDLKTSERESKGKI
;
A
#
# COMPACT_ATOMS: atom_id res chain seq x y z
N MET A 1 19.61 -50.86 22.86
CA MET A 1 20.47 -49.67 22.80
C MET A 1 20.19 -49.00 21.46
N VAL A 2 19.39 -47.96 21.44
CA VAL A 2 18.97 -47.26 20.20
C VAL A 2 19.92 -46.07 20.03
N ILE A 3 20.76 -46.08 19.01
CA ILE A 3 21.70 -45.01 18.68
C ILE A 3 20.95 -44.00 17.85
N TYR A 4 20.66 -42.84 18.41
CA TYR A 4 20.11 -41.70 17.66
C TYR A 4 21.28 -40.98 16.94
N PRO A 5 21.25 -40.85 15.63
CA PRO A 5 22.33 -40.17 14.88
C PRO A 5 22.31 -38.67 15.14
N SER A 6 23.47 -38.11 15.51
CA SER A 6 23.75 -36.71 15.82
C SER A 6 23.50 -35.73 14.65
N ARG A 7 23.06 -36.22 13.48
CA ARG A 7 22.77 -35.42 12.29
C ARG A 7 21.45 -34.64 12.34
N PHE A 8 20.55 -34.89 13.30
CA PHE A 8 19.27 -34.21 13.38
C PHE A 8 19.32 -32.84 14.08
N LYS A 9 20.34 -32.55 14.92
CA LYS A 9 20.40 -31.27 15.65
C LYS A 9 20.73 -30.05 14.80
N SER A 10 21.67 -30.19 13.85
CA SER A 10 22.07 -29.05 13.00
C SER A 10 21.00 -28.55 12.04
N ASN A 11 20.17 -29.47 11.53
CA ASN A 11 19.11 -29.10 10.61
C ASN A 11 17.88 -28.44 11.28
N ILE A 12 17.69 -28.68 12.59
CA ILE A 12 16.60 -28.08 13.36
C ILE A 12 16.92 -26.63 13.69
N GLU A 13 18.18 -26.32 14.04
CA GLU A 13 18.60 -24.94 14.34
C GLU A 13 18.54 -24.00 13.13
N GLU A 14 18.91 -24.45 11.94
CA GLU A 14 18.78 -23.67 10.71
C GLU A 14 17.30 -23.42 10.31
N LYS A 15 16.43 -24.39 10.56
CA LYS A 15 14.99 -24.24 10.30
C LYS A 15 14.31 -23.30 11.31
N GLU A 16 14.71 -23.34 12.58
CA GLU A 16 14.20 -22.40 13.58
C GLU A 16 14.56 -20.95 13.25
N GLY A 17 15.78 -20.68 12.79
CA GLY A 17 16.18 -19.34 12.39
C GLY A 17 15.36 -18.75 11.21
N LYS A 18 14.99 -19.56 10.22
CA LYS A 18 14.13 -19.13 9.10
C LYS A 18 12.68 -18.91 9.54
N LEU A 19 12.14 -19.79 10.37
CA LEU A 19 10.80 -19.67 10.94
C LEU A 19 10.65 -18.48 11.88
N SER A 20 11.73 -18.12 12.62
CA SER A 20 11.74 -16.94 13.49
C SER A 20 11.63 -15.64 12.66
N LYS A 21 12.44 -15.48 11.62
CA LYS A 21 12.37 -14.32 10.73
C LYS A 21 11.00 -14.19 10.05
N GLN A 22 10.44 -15.28 9.56
CA GLN A 22 9.11 -15.27 8.95
C GLN A 22 8.03 -14.87 9.95
N LYS A 23 8.12 -15.31 11.20
CA LYS A 23 7.17 -14.88 12.25
C LYS A 23 7.26 -13.40 12.57
N ASP A 24 8.44 -12.81 12.52
CA ASP A 24 8.62 -11.38 12.76
C ASP A 24 8.11 -10.55 11.60
N GLU A 25 8.30 -10.99 10.35
CA GLU A 25 7.70 -10.40 9.16
C GLU A 25 6.16 -10.48 9.18
N ASP A 26 5.60 -11.63 9.54
CA ASP A 26 4.15 -11.83 9.66
C ASP A 26 3.54 -10.94 10.77
N LYS A 27 4.25 -10.76 11.89
CA LYS A 27 3.82 -9.85 12.97
C LYS A 27 3.82 -8.39 12.50
N LEU A 28 4.89 -7.97 11.83
CA LEU A 28 5.00 -6.61 11.31
C LEU A 28 3.89 -6.34 10.28
N MET A 29 3.67 -7.26 9.36
CA MET A 29 2.59 -7.16 8.37
C MET A 29 1.22 -7.06 9.04
N ARG A 30 0.96 -7.86 10.07
CA ARG A 30 -0.29 -7.82 10.84
C ARG A 30 -0.50 -6.47 11.50
N SER A 31 0.51 -5.91 12.21
CA SER A 31 0.38 -4.61 12.87
C SER A 31 0.12 -3.46 11.88
N VAL A 32 0.67 -3.53 10.66
CA VAL A 32 0.37 -2.58 9.59
C VAL A 32 -1.08 -2.74 9.11
N LEU A 33 -1.56 -3.96 8.90
CA LEU A 33 -2.94 -4.22 8.46
C LEU A 33 -3.97 -3.82 9.53
N GLU A 34 -3.67 -4.03 10.80
CA GLU A 34 -4.50 -3.61 11.95
C GLU A 34 -4.48 -2.08 12.16
N GLY A 35 -3.52 -1.36 11.58
CA GLY A 35 -3.45 0.09 11.56
C GLY A 35 -2.46 0.71 12.56
N GLU A 36 -1.86 -0.07 13.45
CA GLU A 36 -0.95 0.40 14.50
C GLU A 36 0.29 1.12 13.94
N LYS A 37 0.90 0.58 12.88
CA LYS A 37 2.14 1.08 12.27
C LYS A 37 1.93 1.78 10.91
N THR A 38 0.69 2.11 10.58
CA THR A 38 0.36 2.66 9.25
C THR A 38 0.99 4.03 9.03
N GLU A 39 1.03 4.88 10.05
CA GLU A 39 1.59 6.24 9.94
C GLU A 39 3.11 6.22 9.74
N ASP A 40 3.81 5.38 10.49
CA ASP A 40 5.25 5.20 10.36
C ASP A 40 5.62 4.63 8.99
N GLY A 41 4.85 3.64 8.53
CA GLY A 41 5.01 3.08 7.20
C GLY A 41 4.79 4.12 6.08
N LYS A 42 3.80 5.01 6.23
CA LYS A 42 3.56 6.10 5.27
C LYS A 42 4.68 7.14 5.29
N LEU A 43 5.15 7.53 6.47
CA LEU A 43 6.28 8.45 6.61
C LEU A 43 7.53 7.90 5.90
N LEU A 44 7.91 6.66 6.19
CA LEU A 44 9.09 6.03 5.59
C LEU A 44 8.92 5.88 4.07
N ARG A 45 7.74 5.48 3.59
CA ARG A 45 7.43 5.38 2.16
C ARG A 45 7.55 6.73 1.45
N ASP A 46 6.97 7.78 2.01
CA ASP A 46 6.98 9.10 1.40
C ASP A 46 8.42 9.67 1.39
N ALA A 47 9.21 9.42 2.44
CA ALA A 47 10.62 9.75 2.49
C ALA A 47 11.43 9.02 1.41
N ILE A 48 11.25 7.69 1.27
CA ILE A 48 11.92 6.88 0.24
C ILE A 48 11.57 7.38 -1.16
N ASN A 49 10.30 7.68 -1.44
CA ASN A 49 9.85 8.19 -2.73
C ASN A 49 10.47 9.55 -3.08
N ASN A 50 10.85 10.32 -2.08
CA ASN A 50 11.54 11.61 -2.24
C ASN A 50 13.07 11.50 -2.09
N ASN A 51 13.62 10.29 -2.14
CA ASN A 51 15.06 10.00 -2.00
C ASN A 51 15.66 10.47 -0.67
N LEU A 52 14.86 10.55 0.38
CA LEU A 52 15.31 10.83 1.73
C LEU A 52 15.55 9.50 2.46
N PHE A 53 16.80 9.16 2.67
CA PHE A 53 17.18 7.91 3.35
C PHE A 53 17.69 8.12 4.77
N SER A 54 17.83 9.38 5.21
CA SER A 54 18.29 9.75 6.55
C SER A 54 17.40 10.82 7.17
N PHE A 55 17.04 10.63 8.44
CA PHE A 55 16.14 11.49 9.21
C PHE A 55 16.90 12.33 10.23
N ASN A 56 17.34 13.52 9.84
CA ASN A 56 17.93 14.46 10.78
C ASN A 56 16.83 15.32 11.42
N PRO A 57 16.64 15.28 12.76
CA PRO A 57 15.58 16.02 13.46
C PRO A 57 15.64 17.53 13.25
N ASP A 58 16.85 18.09 13.21
CA ASP A 58 17.05 19.54 13.06
C ASP A 58 16.70 19.97 11.63
N MET A 59 17.08 19.20 10.61
CA MET A 59 16.68 19.45 9.21
C MET A 59 15.17 19.28 8.99
N MET A 60 14.57 18.28 9.60
CA MET A 60 13.11 18.12 9.57
C MET A 60 12.41 19.35 10.15
N PHE A 61 12.83 19.78 11.31
CA PHE A 61 12.29 20.98 11.96
C PHE A 61 12.44 22.22 11.08
N GLU A 62 13.63 22.45 10.51
CA GLU A 62 13.86 23.59 9.62
C GLU A 62 12.97 23.55 8.36
N ASN A 63 12.83 22.38 7.74
CA ASN A 63 11.97 22.19 6.57
C ASN A 63 10.51 22.50 6.90
N ILE A 64 10.01 22.06 8.05
CA ILE A 64 8.62 22.32 8.48
C ILE A 64 8.40 23.80 8.73
N VAL A 65 9.34 24.48 9.39
CA VAL A 65 9.21 25.90 9.75
C VAL A 65 9.40 26.83 8.55
N LYS A 66 10.40 26.52 7.68
CA LYS A 66 10.74 27.40 6.55
C LYS A 66 9.89 27.14 5.31
N ASN A 67 9.55 25.89 5.03
CA ASN A 67 8.83 25.51 3.83
C ASN A 67 7.89 24.33 4.06
N TYR A 68 6.76 24.63 4.68
CA TYR A 68 5.74 23.63 5.04
C TYR A 68 5.26 22.80 3.83
N SER A 69 5.11 23.42 2.66
CA SER A 69 4.65 22.73 1.46
C SER A 69 5.68 21.70 0.92
N LEU A 70 6.97 21.98 1.09
CA LEU A 70 8.04 21.04 0.78
C LEU A 70 8.08 19.91 1.80
N ALA A 71 7.97 20.24 3.08
CA ALA A 71 7.89 19.26 4.16
C ALA A 71 6.70 18.31 3.97
N GLU A 72 5.53 18.83 3.57
CA GLU A 72 4.33 18.03 3.27
C GLU A 72 4.56 17.01 2.16
N LYS A 73 5.34 17.37 1.14
CA LYS A 73 5.71 16.45 0.05
C LYS A 73 6.68 15.37 0.51
N ILE A 74 7.67 15.72 1.33
CA ILE A 74 8.74 14.81 1.77
C ILE A 74 8.26 13.84 2.85
N TYR A 75 7.59 14.35 3.87
CA TYR A 75 7.23 13.59 5.06
C TYR A 75 5.78 13.10 5.08
N GLY A 76 4.98 13.56 4.13
CA GLY A 76 3.56 13.21 4.02
C GLY A 76 2.63 14.12 4.85
N LYS A 77 1.46 14.38 4.28
CA LYS A 77 0.46 15.29 4.85
C LYS A 77 -0.11 14.82 6.19
N SER A 78 -0.39 13.52 6.30
CA SER A 78 -0.95 12.93 7.53
C SER A 78 0.02 13.03 8.71
N PHE A 79 1.29 12.75 8.46
CA PHE A 79 2.33 12.83 9.48
C PHE A 79 2.52 14.25 9.99
N LEU A 80 2.60 15.24 9.09
CA LEU A 80 2.76 16.63 9.51
C LEU A 80 1.55 17.16 10.29
N ARG A 81 0.33 16.77 9.89
CA ARG A 81 -0.88 17.16 10.62
C ARG A 81 -0.88 16.61 12.04
N ASN A 82 -0.40 15.39 12.25
CA ASN A 82 -0.29 14.79 13.58
C ASN A 82 0.80 15.45 14.45
N LEU A 83 1.91 15.90 13.83
CA LEU A 83 2.98 16.60 14.54
C LEU A 83 2.61 18.02 14.92
N VAL A 84 2.08 18.78 13.98
CA VAL A 84 1.78 20.21 14.17
C VAL A 84 0.44 20.39 14.91
N GLY A 85 -0.50 19.44 14.75
CA GLY A 85 -1.86 19.56 15.26
C GLY A 85 -2.67 20.57 14.41
N ASP A 86 -3.79 21.01 14.97
CA ASP A 86 -4.64 22.05 14.35
C ASP A 86 -4.15 23.49 14.65
N ASP A 87 -3.02 23.64 15.36
CA ASP A 87 -2.45 24.93 15.68
C ASP A 87 -1.64 25.49 14.49
N ASP A 88 -2.29 26.34 13.68
CA ASP A 88 -1.66 27.02 12.53
C ASP A 88 -0.56 28.04 12.91
N ASN A 89 -0.30 28.28 14.20
CA ASN A 89 0.65 29.29 14.68
C ASN A 89 2.06 28.76 14.93
N LEU A 90 2.74 28.28 13.88
CA LEU A 90 4.18 27.95 13.93
C LEU A 90 5.09 29.15 14.28
N SER A 91 4.52 30.35 14.46
CA SER A 91 5.26 31.56 14.81
C SER A 91 5.64 31.63 16.29
N LEU A 92 4.90 30.94 17.16
CA LEU A 92 5.11 30.98 18.61
C LEU A 92 6.33 30.15 19.05
N PRO A 93 7.24 30.67 19.87
CA PRO A 93 8.43 29.95 20.30
C PRO A 93 8.13 28.68 21.10
N GLU A 94 7.05 28.65 21.86
CA GLU A 94 6.59 27.47 22.61
C GLU A 94 6.14 26.34 21.68
N VAL A 95 5.40 26.67 20.62
CA VAL A 95 4.96 25.70 19.60
C VAL A 95 6.16 25.11 18.87
N ARG A 96 7.17 25.92 18.58
CA ARG A 96 8.42 25.45 17.94
C ARG A 96 9.21 24.49 18.83
N GLN A 97 9.30 24.77 20.13
CA GLN A 97 9.99 23.88 21.07
C GLN A 97 9.24 22.54 21.21
N ASN A 98 7.91 22.59 21.33
CA ASN A 98 7.08 21.38 21.38
C ASN A 98 7.18 20.56 20.10
N LEU A 99 7.18 21.22 18.93
CA LEU A 99 7.36 20.55 17.64
C LEU A 99 8.73 19.87 17.54
N LYS A 100 9.81 20.57 17.95
CA LYS A 100 11.15 19.99 17.95
C LYS A 100 11.25 18.78 18.88
N HIS A 101 10.59 18.82 20.03
CA HIS A 101 10.53 17.70 20.97
C HIS A 101 9.78 16.51 20.36
N LYS A 102 8.59 16.73 19.80
CA LYS A 102 7.79 15.70 19.15
C LYS A 102 8.53 15.03 17.97
N ILE A 103 9.27 15.81 17.16
CA ILE A 103 10.08 15.26 16.07
C ILE A 103 11.17 14.35 16.62
N LYS A 104 11.90 14.77 17.64
CA LYS A 104 12.95 13.97 18.28
C LYS A 104 12.40 12.66 18.85
N GLU A 105 11.36 12.77 19.66
CA GLU A 105 10.68 11.61 20.23
C GLU A 105 10.23 10.61 19.17
N ARG A 106 9.68 11.11 18.05
CA ARG A 106 9.24 10.22 16.96
C ARG A 106 10.39 9.52 16.27
N ILE A 107 11.52 10.20 16.06
CA ILE A 107 12.71 9.61 15.45
C ILE A 107 13.36 8.61 16.41
N GLU A 108 13.44 8.93 17.69
CA GLU A 108 13.94 8.01 18.73
C GLU A 108 13.08 6.73 18.78
N ASN A 109 11.76 6.85 18.73
CA ASN A 109 10.87 5.69 18.68
C ASN A 109 11.12 4.80 17.42
N LEU A 110 11.36 5.41 16.25
CA LEU A 110 11.68 4.68 15.02
C LEU A 110 13.06 3.99 15.09
N GLU A 111 14.01 4.59 15.79
CA GLU A 111 15.34 3.99 16.06
C GLU A 111 15.21 2.83 17.05
N ASP A 112 14.51 3.00 18.17
CA ASP A 112 14.29 1.98 19.19
C ASP A 112 13.56 0.75 18.63
N GLU A 113 12.63 0.96 17.71
CA GLU A 113 11.93 -0.12 17.00
C GLU A 113 12.77 -0.76 15.87
N GLY A 114 13.94 -0.21 15.58
CA GLY A 114 14.89 -0.74 14.60
C GLY A 114 14.56 -0.39 13.15
N TYR A 115 13.66 0.55 12.90
CA TYR A 115 13.37 1.05 11.54
C TYR A 115 14.40 2.05 11.04
N LEU A 116 15.09 2.71 11.97
CA LEU A 116 16.26 3.54 11.71
C LEU A 116 17.48 2.96 12.40
N ASN A 117 18.66 3.21 11.83
CA ASN A 117 19.93 2.89 12.49
C ASN A 117 20.40 4.08 13.36
N LYS A 118 21.53 3.94 14.06
CA LYS A 118 22.14 4.99 14.89
C LYS A 118 22.57 6.23 14.09
N GLU A 119 22.73 6.10 12.79
CA GLU A 119 23.04 7.19 11.86
C GLU A 119 21.76 7.81 11.30
N LEU A 120 20.59 7.39 11.84
CA LEU A 120 19.25 7.82 11.43
C LEU A 120 18.92 7.51 9.95
N GLU A 121 19.56 6.47 9.39
CA GLU A 121 19.27 5.95 8.09
C GLU A 121 18.24 4.83 8.16
N ILE A 122 17.46 4.66 7.09
CA ILE A 122 16.41 3.65 7.00
C ILE A 122 17.03 2.25 6.92
N THR A 123 16.67 1.37 7.83
CA THR A 123 17.10 -0.03 7.87
C THR A 123 16.26 -0.90 6.91
N ASN A 124 16.68 -2.16 6.74
CA ASN A 124 15.90 -3.15 6.00
C ASN A 124 14.48 -3.35 6.59
N GLN A 125 14.34 -3.27 7.92
CA GLN A 125 13.03 -3.34 8.58
C GLN A 125 12.18 -2.11 8.26
N GLY A 126 12.79 -0.91 8.19
CA GLY A 126 12.12 0.30 7.74
C GLY A 126 11.63 0.21 6.29
N PHE A 127 12.44 -0.36 5.39
CA PHE A 127 12.01 -0.63 4.01
C PHE A 127 10.85 -1.63 3.93
N MET A 128 10.86 -2.66 4.77
CA MET A 128 9.76 -3.63 4.84
C MET A 128 8.47 -2.97 5.34
N LEU A 129 8.56 -2.14 6.39
CA LEU A 129 7.41 -1.41 6.92
C LEU A 129 6.79 -0.48 5.86
N ALA A 130 7.63 0.26 5.11
CA ALA A 130 7.18 1.10 4.01
C ALA A 130 6.48 0.29 2.90
N SER A 131 7.02 -0.89 2.56
CA SER A 131 6.45 -1.80 1.56
C SER A 131 5.10 -2.36 2.01
N PHE A 132 4.95 -2.74 3.27
CA PHE A 132 3.68 -3.22 3.82
C PHE A 132 2.62 -2.11 3.89
N SER A 133 3.03 -0.86 4.17
CA SER A 133 2.14 0.30 4.09
C SER A 133 1.61 0.53 2.67
N LEU A 134 2.48 0.41 1.66
CA LEU A 134 2.07 0.49 0.26
C LEU A 134 1.10 -0.64 -0.10
N TYR A 135 1.40 -1.87 0.31
CA TYR A 135 0.55 -3.02 0.07
C TYR A 135 -0.84 -2.85 0.72
N LYS A 136 -0.90 -2.31 1.94
CA LYS A 136 -2.17 -1.99 2.60
C LYS A 136 -2.97 -0.96 1.81
N ASP A 137 -2.36 0.13 1.38
CA ASP A 137 -3.04 1.17 0.59
C ASP A 137 -3.60 0.59 -0.72
N GLU A 138 -2.86 -0.31 -1.39
CA GLU A 138 -3.37 -1.02 -2.59
C GLU A 138 -4.56 -1.93 -2.27
N LEU A 139 -4.53 -2.66 -1.15
CA LEU A 139 -5.67 -3.48 -0.71
C LEU A 139 -6.90 -2.62 -0.41
N ASP A 140 -6.71 -1.46 0.23
CA ASP A 140 -7.80 -0.55 0.58
C ASP A 140 -8.44 0.10 -0.65
N ASN A 141 -7.69 0.22 -1.75
CA ASN A 141 -8.22 0.68 -3.05
C ASN A 141 -9.09 -0.37 -3.76
N LEU A 142 -9.09 -1.62 -3.32
CA LEU A 142 -9.94 -2.66 -3.86
C LEU A 142 -11.33 -2.60 -3.23
N THR A 143 -12.37 -2.85 -4.04
CA THR A 143 -13.76 -2.93 -3.55
C THR A 143 -14.12 -4.37 -3.19
N ALA A 144 -14.75 -4.57 -2.05
CA ALA A 144 -15.32 -5.86 -1.71
C ALA A 144 -16.50 -6.18 -2.64
N LYS A 145 -16.45 -7.33 -3.33
CA LYS A 145 -17.52 -7.81 -4.21
C LYS A 145 -17.59 -9.33 -4.15
N GLY A 146 -18.79 -9.86 -3.91
CA GLY A 146 -19.02 -11.30 -3.83
C GLY A 146 -18.72 -11.91 -2.49
N LEU A 147 -18.09 -13.09 -2.46
CA LEU A 147 -17.77 -13.84 -1.26
C LEU A 147 -16.75 -13.12 -0.38
N ILE A 148 -16.82 -13.38 0.94
CA ILE A 148 -15.87 -12.82 1.93
C ILE A 148 -14.43 -13.15 1.51
N GLY A 149 -13.57 -12.11 1.47
CA GLY A 149 -12.15 -12.25 1.10
C GLY A 149 -11.83 -11.95 -0.36
N GLU A 150 -12.81 -11.55 -1.18
CA GLU A 150 -12.57 -11.04 -2.53
C GLU A 150 -12.74 -9.52 -2.59
N LYS A 151 -11.72 -8.82 -3.08
CA LYS A 151 -11.80 -7.40 -3.45
C LYS A 151 -11.66 -7.25 -4.96
N VAL A 152 -12.47 -6.39 -5.54
CA VAL A 152 -12.49 -6.13 -6.97
C VAL A 152 -12.05 -4.69 -7.23
N SER A 153 -11.10 -4.49 -8.13
CA SER A 153 -10.67 -3.16 -8.56
C SER A 153 -11.84 -2.43 -9.23
N LYS A 154 -12.02 -1.14 -8.90
CA LYS A 154 -13.00 -0.26 -9.57
C LYS A 154 -12.61 0.07 -11.01
N GLU A 155 -11.34 -0.09 -11.35
CA GLU A 155 -10.85 0.21 -12.68
C GLU A 155 -11.12 -0.95 -13.64
N ARG A 156 -11.45 -0.58 -14.90
CA ARG A 156 -11.66 -1.55 -15.95
C ARG A 156 -10.37 -2.26 -16.30
N SER A 157 -10.32 -3.55 -16.10
CA SER A 157 -9.18 -4.36 -16.46
C SER A 157 -9.32 -4.95 -17.88
N HIS A 158 -8.22 -4.96 -18.63
CA HIS A 158 -8.13 -5.70 -19.89
C HIS A 158 -7.83 -7.20 -19.67
N TYR A 159 -7.53 -7.57 -18.44
CA TYR A 159 -7.24 -8.92 -17.98
C TYR A 159 -8.26 -9.32 -16.90
N GLY A 160 -8.44 -10.61 -16.68
CA GLY A 160 -9.37 -11.14 -15.70
C GLY A 160 -10.53 -11.92 -16.31
N GLU A 161 -11.41 -12.42 -15.47
CA GLU A 161 -12.56 -13.22 -15.88
C GLU A 161 -13.65 -12.34 -16.51
N LYS A 162 -14.34 -12.90 -17.52
CA LYS A 162 -15.49 -12.27 -18.16
C LYS A 162 -16.69 -12.41 -17.23
N GLN A 163 -17.21 -11.29 -16.72
CA GLN A 163 -18.34 -11.33 -15.80
C GLN A 163 -19.64 -10.87 -16.45
N ASP A 164 -19.66 -9.70 -17.03
CA ASP A 164 -20.88 -9.09 -17.57
C ASP A 164 -20.73 -8.60 -18.99
N PHE A 165 -21.81 -8.16 -19.60
CA PHE A 165 -21.84 -7.67 -20.97
C PHE A 165 -22.48 -6.29 -21.02
N ARG A 166 -21.76 -5.36 -21.62
CA ARG A 166 -22.22 -3.98 -21.85
C ARG A 166 -22.31 -3.67 -23.35
N ASN A 167 -22.84 -2.52 -23.67
CA ASN A 167 -22.81 -2.01 -25.04
C ASN A 167 -21.36 -1.70 -25.47
N TYR A 168 -21.06 -2.00 -26.71
CA TYR A 168 -19.78 -1.69 -27.32
C TYR A 168 -19.48 -0.18 -27.28
N LYS A 169 -18.26 0.18 -26.96
CA LYS A 169 -17.74 1.54 -27.05
C LYS A 169 -16.51 1.57 -27.97
N LYS A 170 -16.32 2.70 -28.67
CA LYS A 170 -15.12 2.89 -29.50
C LYS A 170 -13.86 2.73 -28.64
N GLY A 171 -12.96 1.82 -29.04
CA GLY A 171 -11.76 1.45 -28.28
C GLY A 171 -11.82 0.09 -27.58
N ASP A 172 -13.00 -0.55 -27.53
CA ASP A 172 -13.11 -1.92 -27.03
C ASP A 172 -12.42 -2.90 -27.98
N ARG A 173 -11.84 -3.96 -27.42
CA ARG A 173 -11.14 -4.99 -28.21
C ARG A 173 -12.11 -5.88 -28.94
N TYR A 174 -11.88 -6.15 -30.21
CA TYR A 174 -12.72 -7.03 -31.02
C TYR A 174 -12.89 -8.45 -30.44
N LYS A 175 -11.85 -8.98 -29.79
CA LYS A 175 -11.90 -10.31 -29.16
C LYS A 175 -12.85 -10.41 -27.96
N ASP A 176 -13.25 -9.28 -27.40
CA ASP A 176 -14.17 -9.22 -26.26
C ASP A 176 -15.64 -9.00 -26.72
N ILE A 177 -15.87 -8.82 -28.03
CA ILE A 177 -17.21 -8.70 -28.60
C ILE A 177 -17.88 -10.10 -28.59
N SER A 178 -19.07 -10.16 -28.01
CA SER A 178 -19.90 -11.36 -28.00
C SER A 178 -20.88 -11.33 -29.17
N ILE A 179 -20.50 -12.01 -30.27
CA ILE A 179 -21.33 -12.09 -31.48
C ILE A 179 -22.73 -12.66 -31.17
N ARG A 180 -22.79 -13.71 -30.34
CA ARG A 180 -24.07 -14.35 -29.96
C ARG A 180 -25.02 -13.39 -29.23
N LYS A 181 -24.52 -12.55 -28.34
CA LYS A 181 -25.34 -11.57 -27.62
C LYS A 181 -25.69 -10.37 -28.49
N SER A 182 -24.79 -9.95 -29.36
CA SER A 182 -25.02 -8.88 -30.34
C SER A 182 -26.13 -9.25 -31.32
N LEU A 183 -26.09 -10.44 -31.92
CA LEU A 183 -27.14 -10.97 -32.79
C LEU A 183 -28.51 -11.04 -32.09
N ARG A 184 -28.51 -11.50 -30.83
CA ARG A 184 -29.77 -11.54 -30.03
C ARG A 184 -30.35 -10.14 -29.80
N MET A 185 -29.51 -9.11 -29.65
CA MET A 185 -29.97 -7.73 -29.53
C MET A 185 -30.50 -7.18 -30.84
N ALA A 186 -29.82 -7.41 -31.96
CA ALA A 186 -30.30 -7.03 -33.30
C ALA A 186 -31.67 -7.65 -33.59
N LEU A 187 -31.86 -8.96 -33.33
CA LEU A 187 -33.15 -9.64 -33.48
C LEU A 187 -34.25 -9.03 -32.60
N ARG A 188 -33.93 -8.68 -31.34
CA ARG A 188 -34.91 -8.04 -30.44
C ARG A 188 -35.36 -6.65 -30.94
N ARG A 189 -34.47 -5.93 -31.64
CA ARG A 189 -34.73 -4.60 -32.21
C ARG A 189 -35.27 -4.69 -33.62
N ASN A 190 -35.43 -5.89 -34.13
CA ASN A 190 -35.93 -6.13 -35.48
C ASN A 190 -35.03 -5.55 -36.59
N HIS A 191 -33.71 -5.47 -36.33
CA HIS A 191 -32.69 -5.06 -37.30
C HIS A 191 -32.40 -6.21 -38.26
N LYS A 192 -32.37 -5.92 -39.58
CA LYS A 192 -32.00 -6.92 -40.61
C LYS A 192 -30.49 -7.24 -40.61
N ASP A 193 -29.70 -6.21 -40.31
CA ASP A 193 -28.25 -6.29 -40.26
C ASP A 193 -27.76 -5.91 -38.85
N LEU A 194 -26.52 -6.29 -38.52
CA LEU A 194 -25.92 -6.03 -37.22
C LEU A 194 -25.43 -4.60 -37.16
N GLU A 195 -26.09 -3.74 -36.41
CA GLU A 195 -25.72 -2.35 -36.21
C GLU A 195 -24.72 -2.19 -35.03
N LYS A 196 -24.00 -1.08 -35.05
CA LYS A 196 -23.00 -0.78 -33.98
C LYS A 196 -23.63 -0.72 -32.59
N GLU A 197 -24.88 -0.31 -32.50
CA GLU A 197 -25.65 -0.24 -31.24
C GLU A 197 -26.06 -1.60 -30.69
N ASP A 198 -26.06 -2.64 -31.51
CA ASP A 198 -26.37 -4.01 -31.09
C ASP A 198 -25.16 -4.74 -30.55
N LEU A 199 -23.94 -4.20 -30.79
CA LEU A 199 -22.72 -4.83 -30.35
C LEU A 199 -22.63 -4.86 -28.83
N LYS A 200 -22.40 -6.07 -28.30
CA LYS A 200 -22.17 -6.35 -26.89
C LYS A 200 -20.71 -6.79 -26.65
N THR A 201 -20.07 -6.13 -25.69
CA THR A 201 -18.71 -6.45 -25.28
C THR A 201 -18.71 -7.04 -23.89
N SER A 202 -17.88 -8.05 -23.64
CA SER A 202 -17.67 -8.61 -22.30
C SER A 202 -16.86 -7.65 -21.45
N GLU A 203 -17.33 -7.40 -20.25
CA GLU A 203 -16.60 -6.67 -19.20
C GLU A 203 -15.75 -7.65 -18.39
N ARG A 204 -14.50 -7.26 -18.13
CA ARG A 204 -13.56 -8.08 -17.35
C ARG A 204 -13.27 -7.36 -16.04
N GLU A 205 -13.21 -8.12 -14.97
CA GLU A 205 -12.87 -7.62 -13.66
C GLU A 205 -11.60 -8.30 -13.15
N SER A 206 -10.69 -7.50 -12.60
CA SER A 206 -9.52 -7.99 -11.90
C SER A 206 -9.90 -8.21 -10.44
N LYS A 207 -9.73 -9.44 -9.96
CA LYS A 207 -10.02 -9.83 -8.57
C LYS A 207 -8.72 -9.95 -7.81
N GLY A 208 -8.58 -9.20 -6.70
CA GLY A 208 -7.54 -9.42 -5.71
C GLY A 208 -8.05 -10.39 -4.63
N LYS A 209 -7.25 -11.42 -4.33
CA LYS A 209 -7.50 -12.28 -3.16
C LYS A 209 -6.76 -11.70 -1.97
N ILE A 210 -7.43 -11.64 -0.82
CA ILE A 210 -6.85 -11.31 0.48
C ILE A 210 -6.31 -12.59 1.11
#